data_d17f10ca44f73195e7333cacba64a6c3
#
_entry.id   d17f10ca44f73195e7333cacba64a6c3
#
_cell.length_a   1.000
_cell.length_b   1.000
_cell.length_c   1.000
_cell.angle_alpha   90.00
_cell.angle_beta   90.00
_cell.angle_gamma   90.00
#
_symmetry.space_group_name_H-M   'P 1'
#
loop_
_entity.id
_entity.type
_entity.pdbx_description
1 polymer ?
#
loop_
_entity_poly.entity_id
_entity_poly.type
_entity_poly.pdbx_seq_one_letter_code
_entity_poly.pdbx_strand_id
1 'polypeptide(L)'
;MKLYFIRHGRTEWNEEGRFQGSNGDSPLLPASIHQLEKLGKHLATVPFDAAFASDLPRTVHTAQIILDQLETPLKLQATPALREWNLGKIEGAKISTISAIYPQQMDAFRHNLARFQNEIFDAESVYETTKRTCDFVKSLKGKELDTVLIV
;
A
#
# COMPACT_ATOMS: atom_id res chain seq x y z
N MET A 1 -8.78 -7.84 18.76
CA MET A 1 -8.59 -6.84 17.69
C MET A 1 -8.67 -7.51 16.34
N LYS A 2 -9.49 -7.00 15.44
CA LYS A 2 -9.58 -7.38 14.01
C LYS A 2 -8.89 -6.31 13.16
N LEU A 3 -8.08 -6.73 12.19
CA LEU A 3 -7.42 -5.82 11.25
C LEU A 3 -7.96 -6.08 9.85
N TYR A 4 -8.49 -5.04 9.23
CA TYR A 4 -8.95 -5.04 7.83
C TYR A 4 -7.86 -4.40 6.99
N PHE A 5 -7.17 -5.20 6.18
CA PHE A 5 -6.16 -4.71 5.24
C PHE A 5 -6.78 -4.52 3.87
N ILE A 6 -6.65 -3.33 3.34
CA ILE A 6 -7.14 -2.99 2.00
C ILE A 6 -5.96 -2.44 1.19
N ARG A 7 -5.74 -3.02 0.02
CA ARG A 7 -4.78 -2.47 -0.93
C ARG A 7 -5.37 -1.23 -1.60
N HIS A 8 -4.54 -0.23 -1.88
CA HIS A 8 -4.96 0.94 -2.66
C HIS A 8 -5.58 0.54 -4.01
N GLY A 9 -6.50 1.36 -4.53
CA GLY A 9 -7.09 1.17 -5.83
C GLY A 9 -6.06 1.17 -6.95
N ARG A 10 -6.42 0.55 -8.08
CA ARG A 10 -5.56 0.53 -9.26
C ARG A 10 -5.31 1.94 -9.77
N THR A 11 -4.05 2.25 -10.08
CA THR A 11 -3.58 3.55 -10.53
C THR A 11 -3.16 3.52 -12.00
N GLU A 12 -2.91 4.69 -12.59
CA GLU A 12 -2.40 4.82 -13.96
C GLU A 12 -1.08 4.04 -14.15
N TRP A 13 -0.13 4.15 -13.22
CA TRP A 13 1.13 3.40 -13.32
C TRP A 13 0.94 1.88 -13.22
N ASN A 14 -0.07 1.41 -12.50
CA ASN A 14 -0.41 -0.02 -12.51
C ASN A 14 -0.91 -0.45 -13.89
N GLU A 15 -1.70 0.39 -14.57
CA GLU A 15 -2.18 0.11 -15.92
C GLU A 15 -1.06 0.16 -16.96
N GLU A 16 -0.14 1.12 -16.83
CA GLU A 16 1.03 1.25 -17.68
C GLU A 16 2.10 0.19 -17.44
N GLY A 17 1.98 -0.64 -16.40
CA GLY A 17 2.98 -1.63 -16.02
C GLY A 17 4.29 -1.00 -15.54
N ARG A 18 4.20 0.06 -14.73
CA ARG A 18 5.35 0.71 -14.10
C ARG A 18 5.52 0.26 -12.65
N PHE A 19 6.75 0.24 -12.18
CA PHE A 19 7.05 0.10 -10.76
C PHE A 19 6.56 1.32 -10.00
N GLN A 20 5.85 1.07 -8.90
CA GLN A 20 5.32 2.12 -8.04
C GLN A 20 5.57 1.73 -6.58
N GLY A 21 6.58 2.34 -6.01
CA GLY A 21 7.02 2.09 -4.63
C GLY A 21 6.68 3.24 -3.69
N SER A 22 7.57 3.49 -2.73
CA SER A 22 7.34 4.47 -1.67
C SER A 22 7.56 5.94 -2.09
N ASN A 23 8.24 6.20 -3.20
CA ASN A 23 8.55 7.54 -3.68
C ASN A 23 7.74 7.92 -4.93
N GLY A 24 7.29 6.92 -5.71
CA GLY A 24 6.45 7.14 -6.88
C GLY A 24 4.96 7.13 -6.53
N ASP A 25 4.18 7.96 -7.23
CA ASP A 25 2.72 7.97 -7.11
C ASP A 25 2.07 8.27 -8.45
N SER A 26 0.85 7.79 -8.64
CA SER A 26 0.01 8.09 -9.78
C SER A 26 -1.47 8.06 -9.38
N PRO A 27 -2.35 8.77 -10.12
CA PRO A 27 -3.76 8.85 -9.79
C PRO A 27 -4.47 7.49 -9.82
N LEU A 28 -5.50 7.34 -8.99
CA LEU A 28 -6.43 6.21 -9.08
C LEU A 28 -7.19 6.27 -10.41
N LEU A 29 -7.39 5.10 -11.02
CA LEU A 29 -8.26 4.98 -12.21
C LEU A 29 -9.74 5.20 -11.81
N PRO A 30 -10.57 5.83 -12.69
CA PRO A 30 -11.99 6.04 -12.42
C PRO A 30 -12.74 4.74 -12.07
N ALA A 31 -12.43 3.64 -12.72
CA ALA A 31 -13.01 2.33 -12.41
C ALA A 31 -12.67 1.86 -10.99
N SER A 32 -11.46 2.14 -10.50
CA SER A 32 -11.04 1.82 -9.14
C SER A 32 -11.79 2.66 -8.10
N ILE A 33 -12.00 3.93 -8.35
CA ILE A 33 -12.79 4.82 -7.49
C ILE A 33 -14.19 4.22 -7.28
N HIS A 34 -14.85 3.83 -8.38
CA HIS A 34 -16.18 3.21 -8.30
C HIS A 34 -16.20 1.88 -7.53
N GLN A 35 -15.15 1.06 -7.69
CA GLN A 35 -15.02 -0.19 -6.91
C GLN A 35 -14.80 0.09 -5.42
N LEU A 36 -14.02 1.11 -5.07
CA LEU A 36 -13.76 1.52 -3.69
C LEU A 36 -15.02 2.09 -3.02
N GLU A 37 -15.84 2.85 -3.74
CA GLU A 37 -17.15 3.30 -3.25
C GLU A 37 -18.07 2.10 -2.92
N LYS A 38 -18.11 1.08 -3.79
CA LYS A 38 -18.87 -0.16 -3.52
C LYS A 38 -18.34 -0.90 -2.30
N LEU A 39 -17.01 -1.00 -2.17
CA LEU A 39 -16.38 -1.63 -1.01
C LEU A 39 -16.71 -0.85 0.27
N GLY A 40 -16.62 0.48 0.24
CA GLY A 40 -16.97 1.34 1.37
C GLY A 40 -18.42 1.13 1.81
N LYS A 41 -19.37 1.07 0.87
CA LYS A 41 -20.78 0.74 1.16
C LYS A 41 -20.95 -0.64 1.78
N HIS A 42 -20.17 -1.63 1.34
CA HIS A 42 -20.19 -2.97 1.94
C HIS A 42 -19.64 -2.97 3.38
N LEU A 43 -18.74 -2.05 3.69
CA LEU A 43 -18.15 -1.89 5.02
C LEU A 43 -18.88 -0.86 5.89
N ALA A 44 -19.93 -0.21 5.39
CA ALA A 44 -20.59 0.94 6.02
C ALA A 44 -20.99 0.73 7.49
N THR A 45 -21.43 -0.47 7.83
CA THR A 45 -21.91 -0.84 9.18
C THR A 45 -20.82 -1.47 10.05
N VAL A 46 -19.60 -1.63 9.55
CA VAL A 46 -18.49 -2.19 10.35
C VAL A 46 -18.05 -1.14 11.38
N PRO A 47 -18.06 -1.47 12.68
CA PRO A 47 -17.71 -0.52 13.73
C PRO A 47 -16.19 -0.39 13.84
N PHE A 48 -15.58 0.39 12.95
CA PHE A 48 -14.16 0.68 13.03
C PHE A 48 -13.85 1.67 14.15
N ASP A 49 -12.86 1.35 14.99
CA ASP A 49 -12.36 2.22 16.06
C ASP A 49 -11.26 3.16 15.57
N ALA A 50 -10.52 2.75 14.55
CA ALA A 50 -9.44 3.53 13.96
C ALA A 50 -9.24 3.20 12.47
N ALA A 51 -8.75 4.18 11.72
CA ALA A 51 -8.33 4.01 10.34
C ALA A 51 -6.93 4.58 10.13
N PHE A 52 -6.06 3.76 9.56
CA PHE A 52 -4.69 4.12 9.19
C PHE A 52 -4.46 3.90 7.70
N ALA A 53 -3.64 4.74 7.12
CA ALA A 53 -3.16 4.56 5.75
C ALA A 53 -1.68 4.91 5.64
N SER A 54 -1.02 4.38 4.62
CA SER A 54 0.20 5.00 4.14
C SER A 54 -0.06 6.47 3.81
N ASP A 55 0.93 7.32 3.99
CA ASP A 55 0.84 8.76 3.67
C ASP A 55 0.98 9.06 2.16
N LEU A 56 1.06 8.04 1.30
CA LEU A 56 1.08 8.21 -0.15
C LEU A 56 -0.29 8.64 -0.69
N PRO A 57 -0.36 9.57 -1.66
CA PRO A 57 -1.63 10.11 -2.16
C PRO A 57 -2.63 9.04 -2.60
N ARG A 58 -2.19 7.99 -3.33
CA ARG A 58 -3.07 6.89 -3.76
C ARG A 58 -3.71 6.12 -2.61
N THR A 59 -2.98 5.92 -1.50
CA THR A 59 -3.51 5.21 -0.31
C THR A 59 -4.41 6.09 0.52
N VAL A 60 -4.04 7.35 0.73
CA VAL A 60 -4.89 8.34 1.41
C VAL A 60 -6.21 8.53 0.66
N HIS A 61 -6.16 8.67 -0.66
CA HIS A 61 -7.36 8.81 -1.49
C HIS A 61 -8.24 7.54 -1.43
N THR A 62 -7.62 6.35 -1.52
CA THR A 62 -8.32 5.07 -1.35
C THR A 62 -9.04 5.00 0.00
N ALA A 63 -8.33 5.31 1.08
CA ALA A 63 -8.89 5.29 2.43
C ALA A 63 -10.05 6.29 2.57
N GLN A 64 -9.90 7.51 2.06
CA GLN A 64 -10.93 8.53 2.15
C GLN A 64 -12.22 8.12 1.43
N ILE A 65 -12.12 7.57 0.21
CA ILE A 65 -13.29 7.07 -0.53
C ILE A 65 -14.07 6.04 0.29
N ILE A 66 -13.37 5.13 0.98
CA ILE A 66 -14.00 4.11 1.82
C ILE A 66 -14.63 4.74 3.06
N LEU A 67 -13.90 5.62 3.74
CA LEU A 67 -14.36 6.29 4.98
C LEU A 67 -15.59 7.15 4.75
N ASP A 68 -15.70 7.80 3.58
CA ASP A 68 -16.85 8.62 3.20
C ASP A 68 -18.15 7.82 3.05
N GLN A 69 -18.07 6.48 2.98
CA GLN A 69 -19.24 5.59 2.90
C GLN A 69 -19.64 5.01 4.27
N LEU A 70 -18.84 5.20 5.32
CA LEU A 70 -19.12 4.62 6.63
C LEU A 70 -20.26 5.37 7.32
N GLU A 71 -21.13 4.64 8.02
CA GLU A 71 -22.21 5.22 8.83
C GLU A 71 -21.68 6.03 10.01
N THR A 72 -20.56 5.59 10.59
CA THR A 72 -19.89 6.31 11.67
C THR A 72 -18.65 7.03 11.11
N PRO A 73 -18.62 8.37 11.14
CA PRO A 73 -17.46 9.12 10.69
C PRO A 73 -16.18 8.74 11.45
N LEU A 74 -15.10 8.52 10.73
CA LEU A 74 -13.82 8.11 11.29
C LEU A 74 -12.69 8.95 10.70
N LYS A 75 -11.79 9.43 11.57
CA LYS A 75 -10.64 10.22 11.13
C LYS A 75 -9.51 9.32 10.65
N LEU A 76 -9.03 9.57 9.42
CA LEU A 76 -7.85 8.91 8.87
C LEU A 76 -6.57 9.38 9.55
N GLN A 77 -5.70 8.44 9.90
CA GLN A 77 -4.34 8.69 10.38
C GLN A 77 -3.33 8.18 9.33
N ALA A 78 -2.66 9.10 8.68
CA ALA A 78 -1.63 8.77 7.69
C ALA A 78 -0.28 8.53 8.38
N THR A 79 0.48 7.53 7.92
CA THR A 79 1.78 7.18 8.49
C THR A 79 2.76 6.65 7.44
N PRO A 80 4.01 7.10 7.43
CA PRO A 80 5.03 6.55 6.54
C PRO A 80 5.40 5.09 6.86
N ALA A 81 5.07 4.60 8.05
CA ALA A 81 5.33 3.21 8.43
C ALA A 81 4.59 2.19 7.56
N LEU A 82 3.49 2.60 6.92
CA LEU A 82 2.67 1.77 6.02
C LEU A 82 3.00 1.99 4.53
N ARG A 83 4.01 2.80 4.19
CA ARG A 83 4.39 2.99 2.78
C ARG A 83 4.73 1.67 2.11
N GLU A 84 4.43 1.61 0.81
CA GLU A 84 4.91 0.56 -0.08
C GLU A 84 6.44 0.44 0.00
N TRP A 85 7.00 -0.66 -0.44
CA TRP A 85 8.42 -0.89 -0.54
C TRP A 85 9.11 0.22 -1.35
N ASN A 86 10.16 0.82 -0.80
CA ASN A 86 10.99 1.73 -1.55
C ASN A 86 11.81 0.93 -2.58
N LEU A 87 11.45 1.05 -3.84
CA LEU A 87 12.09 0.34 -4.95
C LEU A 87 13.24 1.13 -5.59
N GLY A 88 13.59 2.29 -5.01
CA GLY A 88 14.73 3.09 -5.42
C GLY A 88 14.67 3.53 -6.88
N LYS A 89 15.77 3.31 -7.60
CA LYS A 89 15.95 3.78 -8.98
C LYS A 89 14.97 3.21 -10.01
N ILE A 90 14.30 2.10 -9.71
CA ILE A 90 13.37 1.49 -10.67
C ILE A 90 11.95 2.05 -10.57
N GLU A 91 11.65 2.88 -9.58
CA GLU A 91 10.34 3.51 -9.46
C GLU A 91 10.02 4.39 -10.67
N GLY A 92 8.82 4.24 -11.23
CA GLY A 92 8.39 4.89 -12.46
C GLY A 92 8.83 4.21 -13.76
N ALA A 93 9.84 3.34 -13.70
CA ALA A 93 10.27 2.60 -14.89
C ALA A 93 9.25 1.51 -15.28
N LYS A 94 9.18 1.21 -16.56
CA LYS A 94 8.36 0.08 -17.06
C LYS A 94 8.96 -1.25 -16.58
N ILE A 95 8.11 -2.13 -16.05
CA ILE A 95 8.49 -3.47 -15.60
C ILE A 95 9.15 -4.26 -16.72
N SER A 96 8.63 -4.13 -17.96
CA SER A 96 9.21 -4.79 -19.14
C SER A 96 10.64 -4.35 -19.42
N THR A 97 10.93 -3.04 -19.29
CA THR A 97 12.27 -2.48 -19.50
C THR A 97 13.25 -3.01 -18.45
N ILE A 98 12.88 -2.95 -17.18
CA ILE A 98 13.74 -3.44 -16.09
C ILE A 98 13.93 -4.96 -16.20
N SER A 99 12.90 -5.71 -16.58
CA SER A 99 13.00 -7.15 -16.80
C SER A 99 13.95 -7.52 -17.95
N ALA A 100 14.04 -6.70 -18.98
CA ALA A 100 14.99 -6.92 -20.08
C ALA A 100 16.44 -6.61 -19.67
N ILE A 101 16.65 -5.59 -18.82
CA ILE A 101 18.00 -5.17 -18.38
C ILE A 101 18.52 -6.08 -17.25
N TYR A 102 17.63 -6.46 -16.31
CA TYR A 102 17.98 -7.22 -15.11
C TYR A 102 17.11 -8.47 -14.94
N PRO A 103 17.13 -9.42 -15.92
CA PRO A 103 16.20 -10.56 -15.91
C PRO A 103 16.33 -11.43 -14.65
N GLN A 104 17.55 -11.67 -14.16
CA GLN A 104 17.79 -12.48 -12.97
C GLN A 104 17.27 -11.80 -11.69
N GLN A 105 17.43 -10.48 -11.59
CA GLN A 105 16.90 -9.72 -10.43
C GLN A 105 15.38 -9.64 -10.44
N MET A 106 14.78 -9.55 -11.62
CA MET A 106 13.32 -9.54 -11.74
C MET A 106 12.71 -10.92 -11.50
N ASP A 107 13.40 -11.99 -11.86
CA ASP A 107 13.02 -13.33 -11.45
C ASP A 107 13.11 -13.51 -9.93
N ALA A 108 14.20 -13.06 -9.32
CA ALA A 108 14.38 -13.07 -7.87
C ALA A 108 13.29 -12.25 -7.16
N PHE A 109 12.99 -11.06 -7.65
CA PHE A 109 11.93 -10.18 -7.12
C PHE A 109 10.56 -10.85 -7.10
N ARG A 110 10.24 -11.66 -8.12
CA ARG A 110 8.94 -12.32 -8.27
C ARG A 110 8.85 -13.65 -7.52
N HIS A 111 9.93 -14.38 -7.45
CA HIS A 111 9.89 -15.80 -7.05
C HIS A 111 10.79 -16.15 -5.88
N ASN A 112 11.81 -15.35 -5.59
CA ASN A 112 12.76 -15.64 -4.51
C ASN A 112 13.44 -14.37 -3.97
N LEU A 113 12.71 -13.63 -3.14
CA LEU A 113 13.17 -12.35 -2.56
C LEU A 113 14.51 -12.46 -1.81
N ALA A 114 14.90 -13.65 -1.33
CA ALA A 114 16.20 -13.85 -0.70
C ALA A 114 17.39 -13.69 -1.66
N ARG A 115 17.14 -13.75 -2.97
CA ARG A 115 18.14 -13.54 -4.02
C ARG A 115 18.06 -12.15 -4.66
N PHE A 116 17.07 -11.36 -4.28
CA PHE A 116 16.93 -10.00 -4.79
C PHE A 116 17.95 -9.08 -4.11
N GLN A 117 18.80 -8.46 -4.90
CA GLN A 117 19.87 -7.55 -4.45
C GLN A 117 19.35 -6.11 -4.51
N ASN A 118 18.74 -5.65 -3.43
CA ASN A 118 18.13 -4.32 -3.33
C ASN A 118 19.16 -3.19 -3.54
N GLU A 119 20.43 -3.41 -3.19
CA GLU A 119 21.51 -2.43 -3.32
C GLU A 119 21.77 -2.00 -4.77
N ILE A 120 21.52 -2.89 -5.75
CA ILE A 120 21.66 -2.57 -7.18
C ILE A 120 20.75 -1.39 -7.58
N PHE A 121 19.60 -1.29 -6.91
CA PHE A 121 18.56 -0.31 -7.23
C PHE A 121 18.47 0.82 -6.19
N ASP A 122 19.35 0.87 -5.20
CA ASP A 122 19.22 1.73 -4.02
C ASP A 122 17.83 1.58 -3.36
N ALA A 123 17.31 0.36 -3.38
CA ALA A 123 16.01 0.02 -2.81
C ALA A 123 16.12 -0.34 -1.32
N GLU A 124 15.03 -0.19 -0.60
CA GLU A 124 14.87 -0.69 0.77
C GLU A 124 15.03 -2.22 0.78
N SER A 125 15.64 -2.78 1.81
CA SER A 125 15.69 -4.23 1.97
C SER A 125 14.32 -4.79 2.37
N VAL A 126 14.09 -6.08 2.09
CA VAL A 126 12.89 -6.80 2.55
C VAL A 126 12.77 -6.73 4.08
N TYR A 127 13.92 -6.80 4.78
CA TYR A 127 13.94 -6.72 6.25
C TYR A 127 13.46 -5.36 6.76
N GLU A 128 13.95 -4.25 6.18
CA GLU A 128 13.55 -2.90 6.59
C GLU A 128 12.07 -2.65 6.36
N THR A 129 11.56 -3.01 5.16
CA THR A 129 10.13 -2.89 4.83
C THR A 129 9.26 -3.70 5.80
N THR A 130 9.62 -4.96 6.02
CA THR A 130 8.88 -5.85 6.90
C THR A 130 8.93 -5.36 8.34
N LYS A 131 10.11 -4.95 8.80
CA LYS A 131 10.32 -4.47 10.18
C LYS A 131 9.45 -3.25 10.48
N ARG A 132 9.49 -2.19 9.65
CA ARG A 132 8.70 -0.98 9.91
C ARG A 132 7.19 -1.24 9.94
N THR A 133 6.70 -2.10 9.02
CA THR A 133 5.29 -2.47 8.97
C THR A 133 4.88 -3.32 10.17
N CYS A 134 5.70 -4.31 10.54
CA CYS A 134 5.44 -5.13 11.72
C CYS A 134 5.49 -4.32 13.02
N ASP A 135 6.44 -3.41 13.14
CA ASP A 135 6.56 -2.54 14.32
C ASP A 135 5.34 -1.63 14.46
N PHE A 136 4.82 -1.10 13.34
CA PHE A 136 3.57 -0.35 13.32
C PHE A 136 2.39 -1.21 13.83
N VAL A 137 2.19 -2.41 13.26
CA VAL A 137 1.10 -3.30 13.67
C VAL A 137 1.24 -3.69 15.15
N LYS A 138 2.46 -3.97 15.62
CA LYS A 138 2.73 -4.24 17.03
C LYS A 138 2.39 -3.06 17.94
N SER A 139 2.59 -1.83 17.48
CA SER A 139 2.29 -0.61 18.24
C SER A 139 0.78 -0.41 18.50
N LEU A 140 -0.07 -1.13 17.76
CA LEU A 140 -1.51 -1.12 18.01
C LEU A 140 -1.92 -1.99 19.19
N LYS A 141 -1.05 -2.91 19.63
CA LYS A 141 -1.31 -3.73 20.81
C LYS A 141 -1.34 -2.86 22.07
N GLY A 142 -2.28 -3.16 22.97
CA GLY A 142 -2.46 -2.39 24.20
C GLY A 142 -3.24 -1.09 24.05
N LYS A 143 -3.62 -0.72 22.82
CA LYS A 143 -4.63 0.29 22.59
C LYS A 143 -6.01 -0.36 22.68
N GLU A 144 -6.99 0.37 23.19
CA GLU A 144 -8.39 -0.09 23.24
C GLU A 144 -9.03 -0.02 21.84
N LEU A 145 -8.57 -0.90 20.92
CA LEU A 145 -9.04 -0.98 19.54
C LEU A 145 -9.51 -2.40 19.25
N ASP A 146 -10.77 -2.56 18.86
CA ASP A 146 -11.34 -3.86 18.51
C ASP A 146 -11.32 -4.12 17.00
N THR A 147 -11.56 -3.09 16.20
CA THR A 147 -11.63 -3.20 14.73
C THR A 147 -10.91 -2.03 14.07
N VAL A 148 -9.90 -2.32 13.27
CA VAL A 148 -9.03 -1.32 12.65
C VAL A 148 -8.98 -1.49 11.14
N LEU A 149 -9.15 -0.39 10.41
CA LEU A 149 -8.94 -0.32 8.96
C LEU A 149 -7.49 0.11 8.66
N ILE A 150 -6.82 -0.60 7.75
CA ILE A 150 -5.45 -0.31 7.30
C ILE A 150 -5.42 -0.33 5.76
N VAL A 151 -4.96 0.77 5.14
CA VAL A 151 -4.86 0.94 3.68
C VAL A 151 -3.41 1.19 3.25
#